data_5781f29313942ea3c663f6f919dc167d
#
_entry.id   5781f29313942ea3c663f6f919dc167d
#
_cell.length_a   1.000
_cell.length_b   1.000
_cell.length_c   1.000
_cell.angle_alpha   90.00
_cell.angle_beta   90.00
_cell.angle_gamma   90.00
#
_symmetry.space_group_name_H-M   'P 1'
#
loop_
_entity.id
_entity.type
_entity.pdbx_description
1 polymer ?
#
loop_
_entity_poly.entity_id
_entity_poly.type
_entity_poly.pdbx_seq_one_letter_code
_entity_poly.pdbx_strand_id
1 'polypeptide(L)'
;MTLTSIWAVISRWRWVVIPGILVALVGGAAAFWYTPYTQTVEARYLFLSPVVDTKGVAGNPFLQLGNGVAQTVDILAVSLTDGATERKYTEDAPTLEYGATRDRAITAPLMVITVTYTDAKVAYDTLDSLGKDMTRRLVALQQDAGAPRGQWVTITPISRDPEPEVGFEDPIRNAVIVFGGVMALLLAIVALADRRRSTREGLVPMARRDRTPRGQSR
;
A
#
# COMPACT_ATOMS: atom_id res chain seq x y z
N MET A 1 -22.61 -24.59 -13.05
CA MET A 1 -23.07 -23.44 -13.87
C MET A 1 -22.13 -23.34 -15.06
N THR A 2 -22.64 -23.52 -16.26
CA THR A 2 -21.85 -23.47 -17.49
C THR A 2 -21.75 -22.04 -18.01
N LEU A 3 -20.63 -21.63 -18.60
CA LEU A 3 -20.42 -20.30 -19.17
C LEU A 3 -21.54 -19.86 -20.13
N THR A 4 -22.14 -20.82 -20.83
CA THR A 4 -23.29 -20.59 -21.73
C THR A 4 -24.55 -20.10 -21.02
N SER A 5 -24.78 -20.50 -19.77
CA SER A 5 -25.95 -20.04 -19.00
C SER A 5 -25.79 -18.58 -18.53
N ILE A 6 -24.56 -18.15 -18.21
CA ILE A 6 -24.25 -16.78 -17.82
C ILE A 6 -24.44 -15.83 -19.01
N TRP A 7 -23.98 -16.24 -20.18
CA TRP A 7 -24.12 -15.44 -21.42
C TRP A 7 -25.61 -15.23 -21.80
N ALA A 8 -26.43 -16.26 -21.64
CA ALA A 8 -27.86 -16.17 -21.91
C ALA A 8 -28.60 -15.19 -20.96
N VAL A 9 -28.20 -15.16 -19.69
CA VAL A 9 -28.74 -14.20 -18.70
C VAL A 9 -28.29 -12.78 -19.02
N ILE A 10 -27.02 -12.57 -19.33
CA ILE A 10 -26.49 -11.26 -19.69
C ILE A 10 -27.15 -10.70 -20.96
N SER A 11 -27.36 -11.52 -22.00
CA SER A 11 -28.00 -11.09 -23.24
C SER A 11 -29.49 -10.72 -23.04
N ARG A 12 -30.19 -11.41 -22.14
CA ARG A 12 -31.58 -11.12 -21.79
C ARG A 12 -31.73 -9.82 -21.01
N TRP A 13 -30.76 -9.49 -20.13
CA TRP A 13 -30.78 -8.33 -19.26
C TRP A 13 -29.85 -7.20 -19.76
N ARG A 14 -29.50 -7.21 -21.06
CA ARG A 14 -28.57 -6.21 -21.67
C ARG A 14 -28.93 -4.76 -21.37
N TRP A 15 -30.22 -4.44 -21.31
CA TRP A 15 -30.71 -3.08 -21.01
C TRP A 15 -30.48 -2.65 -19.56
N VAL A 16 -30.19 -3.56 -18.67
CA VAL A 16 -29.81 -3.27 -17.26
C VAL A 16 -28.30 -3.40 -17.09
N VAL A 17 -27.70 -4.40 -17.74
CA VAL A 17 -26.26 -4.69 -17.63
C VAL A 17 -25.42 -3.59 -18.26
N ILE A 18 -25.79 -3.08 -19.45
CA ILE A 18 -25.02 -2.02 -20.13
C ILE A 18 -24.99 -0.72 -19.32
N PRO A 19 -26.10 -0.15 -18.85
CA PRO A 19 -26.08 1.01 -17.96
C PRO A 19 -25.35 0.74 -16.65
N GLY A 20 -25.47 -0.47 -16.08
CA GLY A 20 -24.78 -0.85 -14.85
C GLY A 20 -23.26 -0.90 -15.01
N ILE A 21 -22.75 -1.42 -16.12
CA ILE A 21 -21.32 -1.36 -16.44
C ILE A 21 -20.86 0.10 -16.60
N LEU A 22 -21.66 0.93 -17.24
CA LEU A 22 -21.34 2.34 -17.44
C LEU A 22 -21.29 3.08 -16.09
N VAL A 23 -22.22 2.82 -15.20
CA VAL A 23 -22.18 3.36 -13.82
C VAL A 23 -20.95 2.86 -13.06
N ALA A 24 -20.58 1.58 -13.19
CA ALA A 24 -19.38 1.03 -12.57
C ALA A 24 -18.10 1.71 -13.09
N LEU A 25 -18.01 1.94 -14.40
CA LEU A 25 -16.88 2.64 -15.02
C LEU A 25 -16.79 4.11 -14.57
N VAL A 26 -17.90 4.82 -14.56
CA VAL A 26 -17.96 6.21 -14.11
C VAL A 26 -17.63 6.29 -12.61
N GLY A 27 -18.18 5.38 -11.80
CA GLY A 27 -17.87 5.29 -10.37
C GLY A 27 -16.40 4.99 -10.09
N GLY A 28 -15.80 4.04 -10.81
CA GLY A 28 -14.38 3.73 -10.72
C GLY A 28 -13.50 4.90 -11.16
N ALA A 29 -13.82 5.56 -12.27
CA ALA A 29 -13.12 6.75 -12.74
C ALA A 29 -13.24 7.92 -11.75
N ALA A 30 -14.40 8.14 -11.18
CA ALA A 30 -14.60 9.14 -10.14
C ALA A 30 -13.76 8.82 -8.89
N ALA A 31 -13.77 7.57 -8.42
CA ALA A 31 -12.95 7.14 -7.29
C ALA A 31 -11.46 7.37 -7.53
N PHE A 32 -10.97 7.06 -8.74
CA PHE A 32 -9.59 7.35 -9.12
C PHE A 32 -9.29 8.86 -9.06
N TRP A 33 -10.18 9.69 -9.55
CA TRP A 33 -9.94 11.14 -9.64
C TRP A 33 -10.07 11.87 -8.30
N TYR A 34 -10.91 11.35 -7.39
CA TYR A 34 -11.11 11.95 -6.05
C TYR A 34 -10.12 11.41 -5.01
N THR A 35 -9.41 10.33 -5.28
CA THR A 35 -8.39 9.80 -4.35
C THR A 35 -7.09 10.58 -4.54
N PRO A 36 -6.57 11.24 -3.50
CA PRO A 36 -5.28 11.91 -3.58
C PRO A 36 -4.17 10.88 -3.84
N TYR A 37 -3.24 11.24 -4.70
CA TYR A 37 -2.03 10.45 -4.92
C TYR A 37 -1.04 10.66 -3.75
N THR A 38 -0.26 9.65 -3.48
CA THR A 38 0.80 9.71 -2.48
C THR A 38 2.11 10.15 -3.11
N GLN A 39 2.96 10.79 -2.32
CA GLN A 39 4.28 11.23 -2.69
C GLN A 39 5.29 10.60 -1.74
N THR A 40 6.22 9.84 -2.29
CA THR A 40 7.25 9.13 -1.54
C THR A 40 8.57 9.83 -1.73
N VAL A 41 9.27 10.08 -0.64
CA VAL A 41 10.63 10.65 -0.61
C VAL A 41 11.55 9.71 0.15
N GLU A 42 12.78 9.56 -0.33
CA GLU A 42 13.77 8.68 0.25
C GLU A 42 15.07 9.43 0.54
N ALA A 43 15.72 9.07 1.64
CA ALA A 43 17.09 9.47 1.92
C ALA A 43 17.91 8.28 2.42
N ARG A 44 19.17 8.27 2.03
CA ARG A 44 20.14 7.22 2.38
C ARG A 44 21.28 7.80 3.22
N TYR A 45 21.56 7.10 4.31
CA TYR A 45 22.55 7.49 5.30
C TYR A 45 23.56 6.37 5.50
N LEU A 46 24.83 6.68 5.31
CA LEU A 46 25.94 5.75 5.54
C LEU A 46 26.48 5.94 6.96
N PHE A 47 26.66 4.82 7.64
CA PHE A 47 27.26 4.76 8.97
C PHE A 47 28.75 4.42 8.83
N LEU A 48 29.59 5.30 9.32
CA LEU A 48 31.03 5.16 9.24
C LEU A 48 31.62 4.82 10.61
N SER A 49 32.37 3.75 10.65
CA SER A 49 33.16 3.40 11.84
C SER A 49 34.35 4.37 12.02
N PRO A 50 34.64 4.80 13.22
CA PRO A 50 35.87 5.53 13.47
C PRO A 50 37.05 4.60 13.22
N VAL A 51 38.06 5.12 12.53
CA VAL A 51 39.30 4.39 12.33
C VAL A 51 40.38 5.05 13.21
N VAL A 52 40.66 4.38 14.31
CA VAL A 52 41.84 4.71 15.11
C VAL A 52 42.87 3.62 14.82
N ASP A 53 43.89 3.96 14.08
CA ASP A 53 45.06 3.07 13.97
C ASP A 53 45.69 2.86 15.36
N THR A 54 46.36 1.73 15.58
CA THR A 54 47.13 1.40 16.78
C THR A 54 48.17 2.46 17.16
N LYS A 55 48.48 3.37 16.23
CA LYS A 55 49.39 4.52 16.41
C LYS A 55 48.66 5.85 16.62
N GLY A 56 47.32 5.86 16.77
CA GLY A 56 46.54 7.10 16.95
C GLY A 56 46.39 7.94 15.69
N VAL A 57 46.75 7.43 14.52
CA VAL A 57 46.57 8.11 13.25
C VAL A 57 45.17 7.78 12.70
N ALA A 58 44.43 8.82 12.29
CA ALA A 58 43.13 8.64 11.67
C ALA A 58 43.27 7.89 10.34
N GLY A 59 42.68 6.70 10.25
CA GLY A 59 42.64 5.90 9.03
C GLY A 59 41.41 6.21 8.17
N ASN A 60 41.27 5.51 7.06
CA ASN A 60 40.10 5.64 6.19
C ASN A 60 38.90 4.79 6.73
N PRO A 61 37.80 5.43 7.20
CA PRO A 61 36.66 4.73 7.77
C PRO A 61 35.95 3.78 6.77
N PHE A 62 36.05 4.03 5.47
CA PHE A 62 35.48 3.17 4.44
C PHE A 62 36.15 1.79 4.35
N LEU A 63 37.36 1.64 4.87
CA LEU A 63 38.07 0.35 4.88
C LEU A 63 37.71 -0.54 6.07
N GLN A 64 36.93 -0.04 7.02
CA GLN A 64 36.55 -0.78 8.24
C GLN A 64 35.04 -0.82 8.47
N LEU A 65 34.26 -1.12 7.44
CA LEU A 65 32.83 -1.31 7.52
C LEU A 65 32.53 -2.70 8.12
N GLY A 66 32.57 -2.79 9.45
CA GLY A 66 32.40 -4.05 10.16
C GLY A 66 30.95 -4.36 10.51
N ASN A 67 30.69 -5.65 10.88
CA ASN A 67 29.35 -6.15 11.26
C ASN A 67 28.74 -5.39 12.46
N GLY A 68 29.54 -4.86 13.38
CA GLY A 68 29.06 -4.08 14.52
C GLY A 68 28.33 -2.81 14.13
N VAL A 69 28.81 -2.12 13.09
CA VAL A 69 28.13 -0.91 12.57
C VAL A 69 26.80 -1.28 11.90
N ALA A 70 26.75 -2.41 11.18
CA ALA A 70 25.52 -2.91 10.59
C ALA A 70 24.45 -3.23 11.63
N GLN A 71 24.83 -3.80 12.78
CA GLN A 71 23.94 -4.03 13.92
C GLN A 71 23.44 -2.72 14.53
N THR A 72 24.28 -1.71 14.60
CA THR A 72 23.89 -0.37 15.07
C THR A 72 22.82 0.24 14.16
N VAL A 73 22.94 0.07 12.84
CA VAL A 73 21.90 0.49 11.88
C VAL A 73 20.59 -0.23 12.16
N ASP A 74 20.62 -1.55 12.35
CA ASP A 74 19.40 -2.36 12.63
C ASP A 74 18.72 -1.90 13.94
N ILE A 75 19.49 -1.65 15.02
CA ILE A 75 18.97 -1.14 16.30
C ILE A 75 18.34 0.24 16.14
N LEU A 76 18.98 1.14 15.43
CA LEU A 76 18.43 2.47 15.17
C LEU A 76 17.19 2.42 14.29
N ALA A 77 17.15 1.55 13.29
CA ALA A 77 15.98 1.36 12.46
C ALA A 77 14.76 0.95 13.30
N VAL A 78 14.93 -0.06 14.18
CA VAL A 78 13.87 -0.48 15.11
C VAL A 78 13.48 0.66 16.05
N SER A 79 14.44 1.41 16.57
CA SER A 79 14.15 2.52 17.48
C SER A 79 13.42 3.69 16.80
N LEU A 80 13.63 3.92 15.50
CA LEU A 80 12.92 4.94 14.72
C LEU A 80 11.51 4.53 14.34
N THR A 81 11.25 3.22 14.23
CA THR A 81 9.94 2.66 13.86
C THR A 81 9.16 2.13 15.06
N ASP A 82 9.56 2.48 16.29
CA ASP A 82 8.82 2.11 17.48
C ASP A 82 7.48 2.86 17.58
N GLY A 83 6.49 2.28 18.25
CA GLY A 83 5.15 2.85 18.32
C GLY A 83 5.06 4.20 19.05
N ALA A 84 6.07 4.61 19.82
CA ALA A 84 6.12 5.95 20.43
C ALA A 84 6.58 7.00 19.41
N THR A 85 7.57 6.64 18.63
CA THR A 85 8.07 7.47 17.53
C THR A 85 7.04 7.59 16.40
N GLU A 86 6.38 6.49 16.05
CA GLU A 86 5.31 6.48 15.06
C GLU A 86 4.20 7.45 15.45
N ARG A 87 3.68 7.37 16.66
CA ARG A 87 2.66 8.32 17.15
C ARG A 87 3.11 9.76 17.07
N LYS A 88 4.35 10.07 17.41
CA LYS A 88 4.91 11.43 17.34
C LYS A 88 4.83 12.03 15.93
N TYR A 89 5.05 11.22 14.90
CA TYR A 89 5.08 11.69 13.51
C TYR A 89 3.73 11.58 12.80
N THR A 90 2.82 10.72 13.30
CA THR A 90 1.48 10.51 12.71
C THR A 90 0.36 11.24 13.44
N GLU A 91 0.62 11.87 14.60
CA GLU A 91 -0.40 12.57 15.40
C GLU A 91 -1.12 13.68 14.61
N ASP A 92 -0.34 14.51 13.90
CA ASP A 92 -0.87 15.60 13.07
C ASP A 92 -1.12 15.18 11.61
N ALA A 93 -0.68 13.99 11.21
CA ALA A 93 -0.76 13.47 9.86
C ALA A 93 -1.08 11.96 9.86
N PRO A 94 -2.32 11.55 10.17
CA PRO A 94 -2.65 10.13 10.40
C PRO A 94 -2.50 9.22 9.18
N THR A 95 -2.40 9.78 7.98
CA THR A 95 -2.13 9.01 6.73
C THR A 95 -0.67 9.05 6.31
N LEU A 96 0.21 9.66 7.14
CA LEU A 96 1.65 9.65 6.90
C LEU A 96 2.20 8.27 7.22
N GLU A 97 2.90 7.69 6.26
CA GLU A 97 3.63 6.44 6.43
C GLU A 97 5.12 6.72 6.32
N TYR A 98 5.91 6.11 7.19
CA TYR A 98 7.35 6.17 7.07
C TYR A 98 7.99 4.83 7.46
N GLY A 99 9.18 4.59 6.93
CA GLY A 99 9.98 3.42 7.24
C GLY A 99 11.45 3.78 7.41
N ALA A 100 12.13 3.06 8.27
CA ALA A 100 13.58 3.11 8.41
C ALA A 100 14.09 1.67 8.38
N THR A 101 14.91 1.34 7.38
CA THR A 101 15.42 -0.01 7.19
C THR A 101 16.88 0.02 6.77
N ARG A 102 17.62 -1.06 7.10
CA ARG A 102 18.96 -1.23 6.54
C ARG A 102 18.85 -1.76 5.11
N ASP A 103 19.57 -1.13 4.17
CA ASP A 103 19.72 -1.68 2.83
C ASP A 103 20.60 -2.96 2.92
N ARG A 104 19.98 -4.10 2.64
CA ARG A 104 20.64 -5.42 2.65
C ARG A 104 21.19 -5.83 1.29
N ALA A 105 20.87 -5.08 0.24
CA ALA A 105 21.41 -5.33 -1.09
C ALA A 105 22.88 -4.93 -1.18
N ILE A 106 23.33 -4.04 -0.27
CA ILE A 106 24.69 -3.55 -0.20
C ILE A 106 25.33 -4.03 1.11
N THR A 107 26.62 -4.43 1.05
CA THR A 107 27.37 -4.85 2.24
C THR A 107 27.64 -3.70 3.21
N ALA A 108 27.63 -2.46 2.70
CA ALA A 108 27.85 -1.27 3.51
C ALA A 108 26.71 -1.06 4.53
N PRO A 109 27.00 -0.54 5.75
CA PRO A 109 25.98 -0.24 6.74
C PRO A 109 25.21 1.04 6.35
N LEU A 110 24.24 0.87 5.47
CA LEU A 110 23.42 1.91 4.90
C LEU A 110 22.01 1.83 5.48
N MET A 111 21.48 2.95 5.99
CA MET A 111 20.08 3.10 6.36
C MET A 111 19.34 3.86 5.28
N VAL A 112 18.19 3.34 4.92
CA VAL A 112 17.21 3.99 4.04
C VAL A 112 16.05 4.45 4.90
N ILE A 113 15.71 5.73 4.82
CA ILE A 113 14.51 6.30 5.43
C ILE A 113 13.59 6.70 4.28
N THR A 114 12.38 6.16 4.29
CA THR A 114 11.34 6.43 3.30
C THR A 114 10.17 7.10 4.01
N VAL A 115 9.61 8.15 3.43
CA VAL A 115 8.41 8.82 3.93
C VAL A 115 7.41 8.97 2.79
N THR A 116 6.18 8.53 3.03
CA THR A 116 5.08 8.60 2.06
C THR A 116 3.95 9.43 2.64
N TYR A 117 3.55 10.46 1.93
CA TYR A 117 2.43 11.32 2.29
C TYR A 117 1.79 11.97 1.07
N THR A 118 0.64 12.62 1.24
CA THR A 118 -0.04 13.31 0.14
C THR A 118 0.57 14.68 -0.20
N ASP A 119 1.26 15.31 0.75
CA ASP A 119 1.95 16.59 0.58
C ASP A 119 3.46 16.39 0.62
N ALA A 120 4.15 16.70 -0.49
CA ALA A 120 5.60 16.57 -0.61
C ALA A 120 6.36 17.36 0.45
N LYS A 121 5.88 18.58 0.80
CA LYS A 121 6.56 19.41 1.78
C LYS A 121 6.55 18.75 3.15
N VAL A 122 5.42 18.21 3.58
CA VAL A 122 5.30 17.51 4.87
C VAL A 122 6.16 16.24 4.86
N ALA A 123 6.19 15.50 3.73
CA ALA A 123 7.04 14.33 3.58
C ALA A 123 8.53 14.68 3.73
N TYR A 124 9.01 15.75 3.09
CA TYR A 124 10.39 16.21 3.24
C TYR A 124 10.71 16.73 4.64
N ASP A 125 9.84 17.51 5.26
CA ASP A 125 10.00 18.03 6.61
C ASP A 125 10.08 16.89 7.64
N THR A 126 9.28 15.84 7.45
CA THR A 126 9.31 14.62 8.26
C THR A 126 10.60 13.82 8.04
N LEU A 127 11.02 13.65 6.80
CA LEU A 127 12.27 12.98 6.45
C LEU A 127 13.48 13.65 7.13
N ASP A 128 13.56 14.99 7.08
CA ASP A 128 14.61 15.77 7.74
C ASP A 128 14.55 15.64 9.27
N SER A 129 13.34 15.59 9.83
CA SER A 129 13.14 15.41 11.26
C SER A 129 13.57 14.02 11.73
N LEU A 130 13.25 12.97 10.96
CA LEU A 130 13.70 11.60 11.22
C LEU A 130 15.22 11.48 11.13
N GLY A 131 15.86 12.12 10.16
CA GLY A 131 17.32 12.15 10.03
C GLY A 131 18.00 12.81 11.25
N LYS A 132 17.41 13.89 11.76
CA LYS A 132 17.88 14.55 13.00
C LYS A 132 17.66 13.67 14.23
N ASP A 133 16.49 13.03 14.35
CA ASP A 133 16.19 12.11 15.45
C ASP A 133 17.13 10.91 15.45
N MET A 134 17.40 10.33 14.28
CA MET A 134 18.37 9.26 14.09
C MET A 134 19.76 9.66 14.63
N THR A 135 20.24 10.83 14.24
CA THR A 135 21.55 11.33 14.69
C THR A 135 21.58 11.54 16.21
N ARG A 136 20.53 12.12 16.79
CA ARG A 136 20.43 12.30 18.25
C ARG A 136 20.42 10.98 19.01
N ARG A 137 19.66 9.98 18.53
CA ARG A 137 19.60 8.66 19.14
C ARG A 137 20.93 7.93 19.06
N LEU A 138 21.63 8.01 17.93
CA LEU A 138 22.96 7.40 17.81
C LEU A 138 23.93 8.01 18.82
N VAL A 139 23.95 9.33 18.97
CA VAL A 139 24.77 10.02 19.97
C VAL A 139 24.41 9.57 21.38
N ALA A 140 23.13 9.53 21.72
CA ALA A 140 22.69 9.09 23.03
C ALA A 140 23.11 7.66 23.33
N LEU A 141 22.88 6.71 22.41
CA LEU A 141 23.26 5.30 22.55
C LEU A 141 24.77 5.14 22.81
N GLN A 142 25.61 5.92 22.13
CA GLN A 142 27.06 5.87 22.29
C GLN A 142 27.50 6.47 23.63
N GLN A 143 26.83 7.54 24.08
CA GLN A 143 27.09 8.16 25.39
C GLN A 143 26.68 7.23 26.52
N ASP A 144 25.49 6.63 26.46
CA ASP A 144 24.96 5.70 27.47
C ASP A 144 25.82 4.43 27.57
N ALA A 145 26.36 3.97 26.44
CA ALA A 145 27.32 2.86 26.39
C ALA A 145 28.72 3.22 26.92
N GLY A 146 28.98 4.49 27.26
CA GLY A 146 30.29 4.94 27.74
C GLY A 146 31.38 4.91 26.67
N ALA A 147 31.03 4.95 25.38
CA ALA A 147 32.00 4.89 24.31
C ALA A 147 32.84 6.16 24.25
N PRO A 148 34.18 6.03 24.13
CA PRO A 148 35.06 7.22 23.96
C PRO A 148 34.70 7.98 22.68
N ARG A 149 34.66 9.31 22.72
CA ARG A 149 34.28 10.14 21.56
C ARG A 149 35.09 9.85 20.27
N GLY A 150 36.33 9.46 20.38
CA GLY A 150 37.17 9.08 19.24
C GLY A 150 36.78 7.74 18.58
N GLN A 151 35.89 6.97 19.22
CA GLN A 151 35.41 5.69 18.71
C GLN A 151 33.93 5.72 18.30
N TRP A 152 33.35 6.92 18.17
CA TRP A 152 31.95 7.05 17.80
C TRP A 152 31.74 6.77 16.32
N VAL A 153 30.67 6.04 16.03
CA VAL A 153 30.12 5.89 14.68
C VAL A 153 29.56 7.23 14.25
N THR A 154 29.83 7.63 13.02
CA THR A 154 29.30 8.84 12.42
C THR A 154 28.33 8.55 11.29
N ILE A 155 27.38 9.45 11.05
CA ILE A 155 26.39 9.33 9.99
C ILE A 155 26.72 10.36 8.91
N THR A 156 26.76 9.90 7.66
CA THR A 156 26.93 10.76 6.48
C THR A 156 25.75 10.57 5.54
N PRO A 157 25.00 11.63 5.20
CA PRO A 157 23.98 11.53 4.16
C PRO A 157 24.66 11.30 2.81
N ILE A 158 24.19 10.28 2.06
CA ILE A 158 24.72 9.96 0.72
C ILE A 158 23.82 10.49 -0.37
N SER A 159 22.52 10.25 -0.23
CA SER A 159 21.53 10.67 -1.21
C SER A 159 20.24 11.11 -0.53
N ARG A 160 19.55 12.00 -1.20
CA ARG A 160 18.20 12.43 -0.91
C ARG A 160 17.52 12.63 -2.25
N ASP A 161 16.32 12.13 -2.40
CA ASP A 161 15.57 12.32 -3.63
C ASP A 161 15.28 13.81 -3.84
N PRO A 162 15.66 14.38 -5.00
CA PRO A 162 15.41 15.79 -5.31
C PRO A 162 13.94 16.05 -5.61
N GLU A 163 13.23 15.06 -6.14
CA GLU A 163 11.81 15.11 -6.48
C GLU A 163 11.09 13.90 -5.86
N PRO A 164 9.86 14.07 -5.35
CA PRO A 164 9.11 12.98 -4.77
C PRO A 164 8.64 12.01 -5.86
N GLU A 165 8.69 10.73 -5.58
CA GLU A 165 8.08 9.72 -6.43
C GLU A 165 6.56 9.72 -6.22
N VAL A 166 5.81 9.86 -7.32
CA VAL A 166 4.34 9.90 -7.27
C VAL A 166 3.78 8.49 -7.33
N GLY A 167 3.10 8.06 -6.26
CA GLY A 167 2.44 6.77 -6.17
C GLY A 167 0.97 6.86 -6.58
N PHE A 168 0.55 6.00 -7.51
CA PHE A 168 -0.84 5.86 -7.94
C PHE A 168 -1.51 4.60 -7.40
N GLU A 169 -0.89 3.92 -6.44
CA GLU A 169 -1.40 2.65 -5.90
C GLU A 169 -2.76 2.82 -5.24
N ASP A 170 -2.93 3.83 -4.39
CA ASP A 170 -4.19 4.11 -3.69
C ASP A 170 -5.32 4.53 -4.63
N PRO A 171 -5.14 5.46 -5.59
CA PRO A 171 -6.13 5.77 -6.60
C PRO A 171 -6.56 4.55 -7.41
N ILE A 172 -5.62 3.72 -7.85
CA ILE A 172 -5.91 2.50 -8.62
C ILE A 172 -6.68 1.50 -7.75
N ARG A 173 -6.23 1.25 -6.53
CA ARG A 173 -6.88 0.34 -5.59
C ARG A 173 -8.33 0.75 -5.33
N ASN A 174 -8.58 2.01 -5.05
CA ASN A 174 -9.91 2.53 -4.77
C ASN A 174 -10.82 2.47 -6.01
N ALA A 175 -10.29 2.77 -7.19
CA ALA A 175 -11.02 2.62 -8.44
C ALA A 175 -11.46 1.16 -8.68
N VAL A 176 -10.57 0.20 -8.45
CA VAL A 176 -10.85 -1.24 -8.60
C VAL A 176 -11.88 -1.71 -7.56
N ILE A 177 -11.79 -1.26 -6.31
CA ILE A 177 -12.76 -1.61 -5.26
C ILE A 177 -14.15 -1.09 -5.59
N VAL A 178 -14.26 0.17 -6.01
CA VAL A 178 -15.57 0.77 -6.36
C VAL A 178 -16.14 0.09 -7.60
N PHE A 179 -15.36 -0.10 -8.65
CA PHE A 179 -15.80 -0.80 -9.86
C PHE A 179 -16.25 -2.22 -9.55
N GLY A 180 -15.45 -2.99 -8.81
CA GLY A 180 -15.76 -4.37 -8.42
C GLY A 180 -16.99 -4.46 -7.53
N GLY A 181 -17.15 -3.54 -6.57
CA GLY A 181 -18.32 -3.48 -5.70
C GLY A 181 -19.62 -3.19 -6.45
N VAL A 182 -19.61 -2.20 -7.35
CA VAL A 182 -20.76 -1.88 -8.21
C VAL A 182 -21.08 -3.05 -9.12
N MET A 183 -20.06 -3.71 -9.69
CA MET A 183 -20.23 -4.88 -10.56
C MET A 183 -20.82 -6.08 -9.81
N ALA A 184 -20.36 -6.35 -8.59
CA ALA A 184 -20.90 -7.41 -7.75
C ALA A 184 -22.37 -7.15 -7.39
N LEU A 185 -22.71 -5.90 -7.04
CA LEU A 185 -24.07 -5.48 -6.76
C LEU A 185 -24.98 -5.64 -7.99
N LEU A 186 -24.52 -5.22 -9.17
CA LEU A 186 -25.23 -5.39 -10.43
C LEU A 186 -25.53 -6.87 -10.71
N LEU A 187 -24.53 -7.74 -10.58
CA LEU A 187 -24.71 -9.17 -10.77
C LEU A 187 -25.69 -9.78 -9.78
N ALA A 188 -25.64 -9.34 -8.51
CA ALA A 188 -26.60 -9.78 -7.49
C ALA A 188 -28.03 -9.35 -7.84
N ILE A 189 -28.25 -8.11 -8.27
CA ILE A 189 -29.56 -7.59 -8.71
C ILE A 189 -30.09 -8.40 -9.89
N VAL A 190 -29.26 -8.64 -10.92
CA VAL A 190 -29.64 -9.42 -12.10
C VAL A 190 -30.01 -10.86 -11.72
N ALA A 191 -29.20 -11.50 -10.85
CA ALA A 191 -29.46 -12.87 -10.39
C ALA A 191 -30.76 -12.97 -9.56
N LEU A 192 -31.03 -12.00 -8.68
CA LEU A 192 -32.26 -11.94 -7.92
C LEU A 192 -33.51 -11.73 -8.83
N ALA A 193 -33.36 -10.82 -9.80
CA ALA A 193 -34.46 -10.54 -10.74
C ALA A 193 -34.77 -11.75 -11.64
N ASP A 194 -33.74 -12.44 -12.11
CA ASP A 194 -33.89 -13.67 -12.91
C ASP A 194 -34.54 -14.81 -12.09
N ARG A 195 -34.14 -14.98 -10.82
CA ARG A 195 -34.72 -15.95 -9.92
C ARG A 195 -36.19 -15.69 -9.63
N ARG A 196 -36.58 -14.42 -9.41
CA ARG A 196 -38.00 -14.06 -9.18
C ARG A 196 -38.86 -14.29 -10.42
N ARG A 197 -38.32 -14.13 -11.60
CA ARG A 197 -39.03 -14.36 -12.87
C ARG A 197 -39.23 -15.84 -13.15
N SER A 198 -38.20 -16.67 -12.96
CA SER A 198 -38.33 -18.12 -13.12
C SER A 198 -39.34 -18.75 -12.15
N THR A 199 -39.44 -18.20 -10.94
CA THR A 199 -40.46 -18.65 -9.96
C THR A 199 -41.90 -18.30 -10.40
N ARG A 200 -42.11 -17.17 -11.11
CA ARG A 200 -43.40 -16.76 -11.64
C ARG A 200 -43.81 -17.55 -12.88
N GLU A 201 -42.88 -17.90 -13.74
CA GLU A 201 -43.14 -18.70 -14.95
C GLU A 201 -43.45 -20.18 -14.60
N GLY A 202 -42.93 -20.70 -13.49
CA GLY A 202 -43.23 -22.04 -12.97
C GLY A 202 -44.59 -22.18 -12.29
N LEU A 203 -45.32 -21.07 -12.08
CA LEU A 203 -46.65 -21.05 -11.45
C LEU A 203 -47.82 -20.93 -12.45
N VAL A 204 -47.58 -21.09 -13.76
CA VAL A 204 -48.69 -21.21 -14.72
C VAL A 204 -49.28 -22.62 -14.61
N PRO A 205 -50.52 -22.78 -14.07
CA PRO A 205 -51.10 -24.10 -13.91
C PRO A 205 -51.34 -24.72 -15.29
N MET A 206 -50.99 -26.00 -15.42
CA MET A 206 -51.46 -26.90 -16.50
C MET A 206 -52.97 -27.10 -16.37
N ALA A 207 -53.77 -26.09 -16.67
CA ALA A 207 -55.19 -26.16 -16.74
C ALA A 207 -55.63 -25.89 -18.17
N ARG A 208 -55.42 -26.86 -19.04
CA ARG A 208 -56.22 -27.03 -20.28
C ARG A 208 -55.68 -28.15 -21.17
N ARG A 209 -55.80 -29.37 -20.71
CA ARG A 209 -55.81 -30.52 -21.63
C ARG A 209 -56.73 -31.59 -21.06
N ASP A 210 -58.05 -31.43 -21.27
CA ASP A 210 -59.00 -32.52 -21.33
C ASP A 210 -60.29 -31.98 -21.93
N ARG A 211 -60.36 -31.98 -23.24
CA ARG A 211 -61.62 -32.08 -24.00
C ARG A 211 -61.37 -32.99 -25.18
N THR A 212 -61.34 -34.29 -24.93
CA THR A 212 -61.66 -35.27 -25.94
C THR A 212 -63.19 -35.23 -26.21
N PRO A 213 -63.60 -34.96 -27.41
CA PRO A 213 -65.00 -35.24 -27.76
C PRO A 213 -65.15 -36.76 -27.98
N ARG A 214 -65.90 -37.38 -27.07
CA ARG A 214 -66.37 -38.78 -27.19
C ARG A 214 -67.27 -38.88 -28.39
N GLY A 215 -67.00 -39.88 -29.25
CA GLY A 215 -67.58 -40.15 -30.48
C GLY A 215 -69.11 -40.45 -30.42
N GLN A 216 -69.70 -40.35 -31.56
CA GLN A 216 -70.98 -40.97 -31.86
C GLN A 216 -70.77 -42.11 -32.84
N SER A 217 -71.12 -43.29 -32.36
CA SER A 217 -71.42 -44.46 -33.17
C SER A 217 -72.71 -44.26 -33.90
N ARG A 218 -72.69 -44.42 -35.17
CA ARG A 218 -73.70 -45.29 -35.95
C ARG A 218 -73.10 -45.55 -37.33
#